data_478e3c90fd098bbbe2bffa5e55019080
#
_entry.id   478e3c90fd098bbbe2bffa5e55019080
#
_cell.length_a   1.000
_cell.length_b   1.000
_cell.length_c   1.000
_cell.angle_alpha   90.00
_cell.angle_beta   90.00
_cell.angle_gamma   90.00
#
_symmetry.space_group_name_H-M   'P 1'
#
loop_
_entity.id
_entity.type
_entity.pdbx_description
1 polymer ?
#
loop_
_entity_poly.entity_id
_entity_poly.type
_entity_poly.pdbx_seq_one_letter_code
_entity_poly.pdbx_strand_id
1 'polypeptide(L)'
;MSKIKILVVPSDRTGVSYYRSTIPHIKLEEYYPNEFHVDIDYEPQLNNDEYLKQYDLIHYHRTLGDYDNLHNLLERCDNLSITTIMDIDDHWSPGPDHPAWQIIKQHNLDKKIFNNLKVSKNITTTTSVFANEISKINKNVFVIPNAIDAEEKQYQSNPEKSDRIRIGWLGGSSHIKDLEILKGLMNKLKTDGLIDKVQFVLCGFDLRGTMTLIDSKTGEQKQRPIKPKESIWYQYEKIFTDDYRLVSEEYKNFLLSFDNKEYENFKNEPYRRVWTKPITSYATNYNLFDISLAPLKESTFNKVKSQLKVIESGFHKKALIAQDFGPYQIDINDAYEKGGTFNESGNGLLISTAKNHKLWYSHIKRLIENPELITKLGENLYNTVNGKYDMKSVCSQRRDLYKKLVKEKKGVEFDLVK
;
A
#
# COMPACT_ATOMS: atom_id res chain seq x y z
N MET A 1 -32.17 16.93 9.74
CA MET A 1 -30.84 17.44 10.17
C MET A 1 -30.09 17.90 8.95
N SER A 2 -29.30 18.96 9.03
CA SER A 2 -28.40 19.34 7.93
C SER A 2 -27.31 18.29 7.78
N LYS A 3 -26.91 17.99 6.54
CA LYS A 3 -25.79 17.09 6.27
C LYS A 3 -24.49 17.68 6.83
N ILE A 4 -23.58 16.84 7.30
CA ILE A 4 -22.21 17.23 7.61
C ILE A 4 -21.49 17.47 6.29
N LYS A 5 -21.00 18.68 6.07
CA LYS A 5 -20.23 19.06 4.88
C LYS A 5 -18.75 18.86 5.12
N ILE A 6 -18.10 18.05 4.29
CA ILE A 6 -16.70 17.65 4.43
C ILE A 6 -15.89 18.21 3.27
N LEU A 7 -14.84 18.97 3.57
CA LEU A 7 -13.77 19.28 2.64
C LEU A 7 -12.68 18.23 2.76
N VAL A 8 -12.38 17.54 1.68
CA VAL A 8 -11.27 16.57 1.60
C VAL A 8 -10.15 17.18 0.78
N VAL A 9 -8.97 17.26 1.37
CA VAL A 9 -7.75 17.80 0.73
C VAL A 9 -6.74 16.67 0.54
N PRO A 10 -6.71 16.02 -0.63
CA PRO A 10 -5.75 14.96 -0.94
C PRO A 10 -4.33 15.53 -1.11
N SER A 11 -3.30 14.73 -0.81
CA SER A 11 -1.90 15.14 -1.03
C SER A 11 -1.44 14.99 -2.48
N ASP A 12 -2.08 14.11 -3.22
CA ASP A 12 -1.68 13.74 -4.59
C ASP A 12 -2.84 13.13 -5.37
N ARG A 13 -2.58 12.73 -6.61
CA ARG A 13 -3.54 12.02 -7.48
C ARG A 13 -3.16 10.54 -7.68
N THR A 14 -2.45 9.95 -6.72
CA THR A 14 -1.91 8.60 -6.79
C THR A 14 -2.62 7.63 -5.84
N GLY A 15 -2.00 6.47 -5.64
CA GLY A 15 -2.56 5.41 -4.81
C GLY A 15 -2.80 5.80 -3.36
N VAL A 16 -1.98 6.68 -2.79
CA VAL A 16 -2.16 7.13 -1.40
C VAL A 16 -3.49 7.87 -1.26
N SER A 17 -3.72 8.88 -2.09
CA SER A 17 -4.98 9.63 -2.07
C SER A 17 -6.19 8.77 -2.46
N TYR A 18 -6.01 7.80 -3.36
CA TYR A 18 -7.06 6.84 -3.71
C TYR A 18 -7.58 6.11 -2.47
N TYR A 19 -6.68 5.49 -1.69
CA TYR A 19 -7.06 4.68 -0.51
C TYR A 19 -7.43 5.50 0.72
N ARG A 20 -6.85 6.70 0.89
CA ARG A 20 -6.99 7.47 2.13
C ARG A 20 -7.97 8.62 2.04
N SER A 21 -8.02 9.29 0.89
CA SER A 21 -8.76 10.55 0.73
C SER A 21 -9.96 10.42 -0.21
N THR A 22 -9.75 10.03 -1.47
CA THR A 22 -10.79 10.17 -2.49
C THR A 22 -11.88 9.11 -2.39
N ILE A 23 -11.55 7.84 -2.63
CA ILE A 23 -12.56 6.77 -2.69
C ILE A 23 -13.31 6.58 -1.36
N PRO A 24 -12.63 6.54 -0.19
CA PRO A 24 -13.36 6.37 1.07
C PRO A 24 -14.36 7.48 1.36
N HIS A 25 -14.13 8.72 0.90
CA HIS A 25 -15.06 9.82 1.13
C HIS A 25 -16.17 9.87 0.10
N ILE A 26 -15.89 9.57 -1.17
CA ILE A 26 -16.94 9.37 -2.19
C ILE A 26 -17.91 8.27 -1.72
N LYS A 27 -17.39 7.13 -1.26
CA LYS A 27 -18.21 6.03 -0.76
C LYS A 27 -18.92 6.36 0.56
N LEU A 28 -18.33 7.19 1.41
CA LEU A 28 -19.01 7.69 2.60
C LEU A 28 -20.29 8.47 2.24
N GLU A 29 -20.22 9.40 1.26
CA GLU A 29 -21.39 10.11 0.79
C GLU A 29 -22.38 9.18 0.09
N GLU A 30 -21.90 8.25 -0.74
CA GLU A 30 -22.72 7.28 -1.46
C GLU A 30 -23.52 6.37 -0.51
N TYR A 31 -22.88 5.86 0.55
CA TYR A 31 -23.55 4.98 1.54
C TYR A 31 -24.44 5.76 2.53
N TYR A 32 -24.13 7.03 2.80
CA TYR A 32 -24.85 7.86 3.77
C TYR A 32 -25.24 9.21 3.18
N PRO A 33 -26.01 9.23 2.07
CA PRO A 33 -26.29 10.45 1.31
C PRO A 33 -27.13 11.48 2.06
N ASN A 34 -27.83 11.07 3.10
CA ASN A 34 -28.62 11.97 3.96
C ASN A 34 -27.84 12.56 5.13
N GLU A 35 -26.63 12.03 5.38
CA GLU A 35 -25.79 12.42 6.54
C GLU A 35 -24.57 13.26 6.12
N PHE A 36 -24.02 13.03 4.94
CA PHE A 36 -22.81 13.68 4.47
C PHE A 36 -22.97 14.33 3.10
N HIS A 37 -22.19 15.38 2.90
CA HIS A 37 -21.85 15.96 1.61
C HIS A 37 -20.34 16.13 1.55
N VAL A 38 -19.70 15.70 0.45
CA VAL A 38 -18.24 15.63 0.31
C VAL A 38 -17.78 16.43 -0.90
N ASP A 39 -16.92 17.40 -0.64
CA ASP A 39 -16.15 18.11 -1.66
C ASP A 39 -14.69 17.67 -1.61
N ILE A 40 -14.15 17.23 -2.75
CA ILE A 40 -12.73 16.88 -2.89
C ILE A 40 -12.04 18.00 -3.65
N ASP A 41 -11.14 18.70 -2.98
CA ASP A 41 -10.46 19.84 -3.54
C ASP A 41 -8.93 19.70 -3.38
N TYR A 42 -8.21 19.73 -4.51
CA TYR A 42 -6.75 19.65 -4.56
C TYR A 42 -6.05 21.01 -4.41
N GLU A 43 -6.81 22.09 -4.59
CA GLU A 43 -6.31 23.47 -4.52
C GLU A 43 -7.26 24.37 -3.69
N PRO A 44 -7.57 23.97 -2.42
CA PRO A 44 -8.57 24.62 -1.61
C PRO A 44 -8.15 26.05 -1.21
N GLN A 45 -9.14 26.94 -1.09
CA GLN A 45 -8.94 28.32 -0.68
C GLN A 45 -8.77 28.45 0.85
N LEU A 46 -7.72 27.84 1.41
CA LEU A 46 -7.52 27.71 2.87
C LEU A 46 -7.31 29.06 3.58
N ASN A 47 -7.00 30.15 2.87
CA ASN A 47 -6.87 31.50 3.42
C ASN A 47 -8.19 32.31 3.41
N ASN A 48 -9.29 31.73 2.92
CA ASN A 48 -10.59 32.37 2.80
C ASN A 48 -11.58 31.82 3.83
N ASP A 49 -11.93 32.59 4.87
CA ASP A 49 -12.86 32.15 5.90
C ASP A 49 -14.27 31.93 5.39
N GLU A 50 -14.73 32.67 4.40
CA GLU A 50 -16.06 32.45 3.80
C GLU A 50 -16.11 31.13 3.00
N TYR A 51 -15.00 30.69 2.43
CA TYR A 51 -14.88 29.37 1.85
C TYR A 51 -14.88 28.30 2.95
N LEU A 52 -14.11 28.47 4.02
CA LEU A 52 -14.00 27.49 5.11
C LEU A 52 -15.34 27.30 5.84
N LYS A 53 -16.11 28.38 6.09
CA LYS A 53 -17.42 28.36 6.78
C LYS A 53 -18.47 27.46 6.10
N GLN A 54 -18.24 27.06 4.85
CA GLN A 54 -19.13 26.16 4.14
C GLN A 54 -19.05 24.72 4.68
N TYR A 55 -18.00 24.38 5.42
CA TYR A 55 -17.69 23.03 5.86
C TYR A 55 -17.80 22.86 7.39
N ASP A 56 -18.20 21.67 7.79
CA ASP A 56 -18.23 21.22 9.19
C ASP A 56 -16.96 20.48 9.58
N LEU A 57 -16.30 19.86 8.57
CA LEU A 57 -15.11 19.06 8.76
C LEU A 57 -14.14 19.25 7.58
N ILE A 58 -12.85 19.38 7.90
CA ILE A 58 -11.75 19.36 6.92
C ILE A 58 -10.89 18.13 7.19
N HIS A 59 -10.83 17.23 6.20
CA HIS A 59 -9.91 16.08 6.19
C HIS A 59 -8.76 16.36 5.25
N TYR A 60 -7.54 16.29 5.75
CA TYR A 60 -6.34 16.51 4.94
C TYR A 60 -5.29 15.45 5.18
N HIS A 61 -4.46 15.20 4.15
CA HIS A 61 -3.40 14.21 4.22
C HIS A 61 -2.04 14.89 4.45
N ARG A 62 -1.36 14.54 5.54
CA ARG A 62 0.01 14.91 5.96
C ARG A 62 0.30 16.42 6.00
N THR A 63 0.41 17.12 4.87
CA THR A 63 1.02 18.46 4.77
C THR A 63 0.12 19.54 4.20
N LEU A 64 -1.08 19.27 3.70
CA LEU A 64 -1.89 20.23 2.96
C LEU A 64 -1.19 20.81 1.70
N GLY A 65 -0.43 20.00 0.99
CA GLY A 65 0.33 20.47 -0.17
C GLY A 65 1.34 21.55 0.22
N ASP A 66 1.30 22.70 -0.46
CA ASP A 66 2.21 23.81 -0.27
C ASP A 66 1.81 24.77 0.88
N TYR A 67 0.73 24.46 1.60
CA TYR A 67 0.30 25.31 2.71
C TYR A 67 1.22 25.14 3.92
N ASP A 68 1.93 26.22 4.28
CA ASP A 68 2.98 26.17 5.31
C ASP A 68 2.52 26.56 6.72
N ASN A 69 1.38 27.24 6.85
CA ASN A 69 0.90 27.76 8.13
C ASN A 69 -0.26 26.95 8.71
N LEU A 70 -0.04 25.65 8.93
CA LEU A 70 -1.08 24.77 9.48
C LEU A 70 -1.60 25.25 10.83
N HIS A 71 -0.74 25.77 11.70
CA HIS A 71 -1.16 26.25 13.04
C HIS A 71 -2.21 27.36 12.93
N ASN A 72 -1.98 28.35 12.08
CA ASN A 72 -2.95 29.41 11.84
C ASN A 72 -4.27 28.87 11.26
N LEU A 73 -4.22 27.93 10.32
CA LEU A 73 -5.42 27.32 9.78
C LEU A 73 -6.22 26.61 10.88
N LEU A 74 -5.56 25.85 11.77
CA LEU A 74 -6.22 25.12 12.86
C LEU A 74 -6.88 26.10 13.84
N GLU A 75 -6.25 27.22 14.19
CA GLU A 75 -6.83 28.26 15.03
C GLU A 75 -8.07 28.90 14.37
N ARG A 76 -8.00 29.20 13.09
CA ARG A 76 -9.13 29.73 12.32
C ARG A 76 -10.28 28.72 12.26
N CYS A 77 -9.99 27.45 11.99
CA CYS A 77 -10.99 26.38 12.04
C CYS A 77 -11.62 26.23 13.43
N ASP A 78 -10.79 26.37 14.49
CA ASP A 78 -11.32 26.35 15.88
C ASP A 78 -12.31 27.50 16.12
N ASN A 79 -11.99 28.72 15.70
CA ASN A 79 -12.86 29.89 15.83
C ASN A 79 -14.14 29.76 15.00
N LEU A 80 -14.07 29.08 13.89
CA LEU A 80 -15.20 28.82 12.99
C LEU A 80 -16.01 27.56 13.38
N SER A 81 -15.64 26.87 14.45
CA SER A 81 -16.25 25.60 14.90
C SER A 81 -16.15 24.49 13.86
N ILE A 82 -15.08 24.48 13.05
CA ILE A 82 -14.81 23.45 12.04
C ILE A 82 -13.91 22.36 12.64
N THR A 83 -14.31 21.12 12.48
CA THR A 83 -13.51 19.94 12.87
C THR A 83 -12.39 19.73 11.87
N THR A 84 -11.16 19.48 12.34
CA THR A 84 -10.03 19.15 11.47
C THR A 84 -9.49 17.77 11.77
N ILE A 85 -9.16 17.00 10.73
CA ILE A 85 -8.58 15.67 10.83
C ILE A 85 -7.39 15.59 9.87
N MET A 86 -6.21 15.33 10.43
CA MET A 86 -5.02 14.96 9.69
C MET A 86 -5.01 13.46 9.45
N ASP A 87 -4.82 13.02 8.23
CA ASP A 87 -4.61 11.61 7.91
C ASP A 87 -3.13 11.33 7.60
N ILE A 88 -2.63 10.17 8.06
CA ILE A 88 -1.25 9.74 7.80
C ILE A 88 -1.18 8.22 7.67
N ASP A 89 -0.55 7.72 6.61
CA ASP A 89 -0.48 6.30 6.25
C ASP A 89 0.92 5.70 6.31
N ASP A 90 1.98 6.52 6.21
CA ASP A 90 3.39 6.12 6.30
C ASP A 90 4.14 6.95 7.33
N HIS A 91 5.22 6.39 7.88
CA HIS A 91 6.09 7.10 8.81
C HIS A 91 6.68 8.36 8.19
N TRP A 92 6.76 9.46 8.95
CA TRP A 92 7.22 10.77 8.47
C TRP A 92 8.70 10.83 8.12
N SER A 93 9.53 9.91 8.64
CA SER A 93 10.97 9.88 8.40
C SER A 93 11.41 8.52 7.87
N PRO A 94 11.50 8.36 6.55
CA PRO A 94 12.10 7.17 5.95
C PRO A 94 13.61 7.15 6.21
N GLY A 95 14.19 5.96 6.19
CA GLY A 95 15.64 5.80 6.29
C GLY A 95 16.39 6.20 5.01
N PRO A 96 17.74 6.29 5.06
CA PRO A 96 18.56 6.70 3.92
C PRO A 96 18.47 5.76 2.71
N ASP A 97 18.05 4.52 2.92
CA ASP A 97 17.82 3.54 1.85
C ASP A 97 16.52 3.80 1.04
N HIS A 98 15.67 4.73 1.50
CA HIS A 98 14.41 5.02 0.82
C HIS A 98 14.63 5.99 -0.35
N PRO A 99 14.07 5.74 -1.56
CA PRO A 99 14.29 6.60 -2.73
C PRO A 99 13.94 8.07 -2.52
N ALA A 100 12.91 8.36 -1.72
CA ALA A 100 12.50 9.74 -1.43
C ALA A 100 13.30 10.40 -0.30
N TRP A 101 14.27 9.72 0.32
CA TRP A 101 14.96 10.24 1.50
C TRP A 101 15.65 11.59 1.25
N GLN A 102 16.36 11.71 0.13
CA GLN A 102 17.07 12.95 -0.22
C GLN A 102 16.09 14.12 -0.39
N ILE A 103 15.01 13.92 -1.14
CA ILE A 103 13.96 14.94 -1.36
C ILE A 103 13.32 15.34 -0.02
N ILE A 104 12.96 14.36 0.80
CA ILE A 104 12.35 14.61 2.11
C ILE A 104 13.29 15.44 3.00
N LYS A 105 14.59 15.13 3.02
CA LYS A 105 15.57 15.88 3.83
C LYS A 105 15.84 17.25 3.26
N GLN A 106 15.96 17.38 1.94
CA GLN A 106 16.19 18.66 1.27
C GLN A 106 15.07 19.68 1.55
N HIS A 107 13.81 19.21 1.54
CA HIS A 107 12.63 20.05 1.79
C HIS A 107 12.14 20.03 3.24
N ASN A 108 12.88 19.40 4.16
CA ASN A 108 12.50 19.22 5.57
C ASN A 108 11.08 18.66 5.78
N LEU A 109 10.60 17.82 4.87
CA LEU A 109 9.23 17.27 4.91
C LEU A 109 9.00 16.41 6.14
N ASP A 110 10.00 15.67 6.60
CA ASP A 110 9.94 14.88 7.83
C ASP A 110 9.67 15.76 9.06
N LYS A 111 10.34 16.91 9.15
CA LYS A 111 10.12 17.89 10.24
C LYS A 111 8.76 18.56 10.10
N LYS A 112 8.34 18.93 8.87
CA LYS A 112 7.03 19.54 8.61
C LYS A 112 5.92 18.59 9.06
N ILE A 113 5.95 17.32 8.63
CA ILE A 113 4.96 16.32 9.02
C ILE A 113 4.97 16.07 10.54
N PHE A 114 6.14 15.95 11.14
CA PHE A 114 6.26 15.78 12.60
C PHE A 114 5.66 16.96 13.39
N ASN A 115 5.89 18.20 12.94
CA ASN A 115 5.28 19.37 13.57
C ASN A 115 3.76 19.40 13.36
N ASN A 116 3.29 19.01 12.17
CA ASN A 116 1.86 18.88 11.88
C ASN A 116 1.18 17.86 12.80
N LEU A 117 1.82 16.72 13.05
CA LEU A 117 1.33 15.73 14.04
C LEU A 117 1.17 16.32 15.43
N LYS A 118 2.13 17.16 15.88
CA LYS A 118 2.07 17.79 17.23
C LYS A 118 0.89 18.74 17.37
N VAL A 119 0.57 19.51 16.36
CA VAL A 119 -0.44 20.58 16.43
C VAL A 119 -1.82 20.11 15.99
N SER A 120 -1.94 19.00 15.27
CA SER A 120 -3.22 18.47 14.78
C SER A 120 -4.16 18.11 15.91
N LYS A 121 -5.43 18.46 15.77
CA LYS A 121 -6.46 18.22 16.79
C LYS A 121 -6.90 16.77 16.81
N ASN A 122 -7.10 16.19 15.64
CA ASN A 122 -7.46 14.78 15.46
C ASN A 122 -6.59 14.19 14.36
N ILE A 123 -6.18 12.94 14.52
CA ILE A 123 -5.33 12.23 13.57
C ILE A 123 -5.98 10.89 13.24
N THR A 124 -6.07 10.56 11.95
CA THR A 124 -6.41 9.20 11.51
C THR A 124 -5.20 8.51 10.90
N THR A 125 -5.10 7.20 11.10
CA THR A 125 -4.03 6.38 10.55
C THR A 125 -4.51 4.97 10.22
N THR A 126 -3.66 4.17 9.59
CA THR A 126 -4.03 2.89 8.97
C THR A 126 -4.09 1.71 9.94
N THR A 127 -3.25 1.67 10.97
CA THR A 127 -3.07 0.49 11.82
C THR A 127 -2.89 0.87 13.30
N SER A 128 -3.21 -0.06 14.20
CA SER A 128 -2.91 0.09 15.63
C SER A 128 -1.42 0.23 15.91
N VAL A 129 -0.57 -0.43 15.13
CA VAL A 129 0.90 -0.32 15.25
C VAL A 129 1.35 1.10 14.98
N PHE A 130 0.82 1.73 13.93
CA PHE A 130 1.15 3.12 13.62
C PHE A 130 0.49 4.10 14.59
N ALA A 131 -0.75 3.85 15.01
CA ALA A 131 -1.41 4.67 16.04
C ALA A 131 -0.60 4.69 17.34
N ASN A 132 -0.03 3.56 17.76
CA ASN A 132 0.84 3.48 18.93
C ASN A 132 2.13 4.31 18.76
N GLU A 133 2.69 4.38 17.57
CA GLU A 133 3.86 5.24 17.28
C GLU A 133 3.48 6.72 17.33
N ILE A 134 2.38 7.10 16.67
CA ILE A 134 1.86 8.48 16.68
C ILE A 134 1.47 8.93 18.08
N SER A 135 0.92 8.02 18.91
CA SER A 135 0.45 8.33 20.28
C SER A 135 1.57 8.80 21.22
N LYS A 136 2.83 8.57 20.88
CA LYS A 136 4.00 9.14 21.58
C LYS A 136 4.12 10.65 21.37
N ILE A 137 3.52 11.18 20.30
CA ILE A 137 3.55 12.59 19.89
C ILE A 137 2.22 13.27 20.17
N ASN A 138 1.11 12.62 19.81
CA ASN A 138 -0.24 13.14 19.93
C ASN A 138 -1.20 12.03 20.32
N LYS A 139 -1.98 12.25 21.39
CA LYS A 139 -2.89 11.23 21.96
C LYS A 139 -4.21 11.09 21.19
N ASN A 140 -4.58 12.09 20.38
CA ASN A 140 -5.84 12.11 19.64
C ASN A 140 -5.68 11.41 18.29
N VAL A 141 -5.36 10.14 18.33
CA VAL A 141 -5.15 9.31 17.13
C VAL A 141 -6.17 8.17 17.08
N PHE A 142 -6.76 7.98 15.90
CA PHE A 142 -7.79 6.98 15.61
C PHE A 142 -7.35 6.09 14.44
N VAL A 143 -7.68 4.81 14.52
CA VAL A 143 -7.39 3.87 13.44
C VAL A 143 -8.58 3.81 12.49
N ILE A 144 -8.37 4.19 11.25
CA ILE A 144 -9.27 3.96 10.12
C ILE A 144 -8.44 3.23 9.05
N PRO A 145 -8.60 1.91 8.92
CA PRO A 145 -7.77 1.11 8.02
C PRO A 145 -8.02 1.44 6.54
N ASN A 146 -7.14 0.98 5.68
CA ASN A 146 -7.42 0.93 4.25
C ASN A 146 -8.58 -0.02 4.00
N ALA A 147 -9.39 0.29 2.98
CA ALA A 147 -10.56 -0.50 2.62
C ALA A 147 -10.56 -0.85 1.14
N ILE A 148 -11.22 -1.96 0.81
CA ILE A 148 -11.44 -2.44 -0.54
C ILE A 148 -12.93 -2.34 -0.85
N ASP A 149 -13.26 -1.74 -2.00
CA ASP A 149 -14.59 -1.85 -2.57
C ASP A 149 -14.66 -3.11 -3.44
N ALA A 150 -15.22 -4.17 -2.88
CA ALA A 150 -15.34 -5.46 -3.56
C ALA A 150 -16.22 -5.42 -4.82
N GLU A 151 -17.01 -4.36 -5.01
CA GLU A 151 -17.82 -4.16 -6.21
C GLU A 151 -16.99 -3.63 -7.40
N GLU A 152 -15.82 -3.04 -7.13
CA GLU A 152 -14.92 -2.62 -8.19
C GLU A 152 -14.36 -3.83 -8.96
N LYS A 153 -14.37 -3.76 -10.28
CA LYS A 153 -13.91 -4.84 -11.18
C LYS A 153 -12.47 -5.32 -10.86
N GLN A 154 -11.62 -4.43 -10.39
CA GLN A 154 -10.24 -4.80 -10.08
C GLN A 154 -10.10 -5.75 -8.89
N TYR A 155 -11.09 -5.82 -8.01
CA TYR A 155 -11.11 -6.72 -6.84
C TYR A 155 -11.94 -7.98 -7.06
N GLN A 156 -12.56 -8.11 -8.23
CA GLN A 156 -13.25 -9.35 -8.60
C GLN A 156 -12.23 -10.39 -9.05
N SER A 157 -12.18 -11.50 -8.34
CA SER A 157 -11.24 -12.60 -8.65
C SER A 157 -11.59 -13.24 -9.99
N ASN A 158 -10.67 -13.14 -10.95
CA ASN A 158 -10.75 -13.80 -12.27
C ASN A 158 -9.35 -14.32 -12.65
N PRO A 159 -8.89 -15.41 -12.01
CA PRO A 159 -7.52 -15.88 -12.17
C PRO A 159 -7.26 -16.37 -13.61
N GLU A 160 -6.16 -15.94 -14.18
CA GLU A 160 -5.63 -16.45 -15.44
C GLU A 160 -5.21 -17.92 -15.25
N LYS A 161 -5.56 -18.81 -16.16
CA LYS A 161 -5.11 -20.20 -16.13
C LYS A 161 -3.63 -20.32 -16.45
N SER A 162 -2.93 -21.17 -15.72
CA SER A 162 -1.51 -21.47 -15.92
C SER A 162 -1.21 -22.92 -15.55
N ASP A 163 -0.29 -23.54 -16.29
CA ASP A 163 0.26 -24.86 -15.95
C ASP A 163 1.36 -24.77 -14.88
N ARG A 164 1.81 -23.55 -14.54
CA ARG A 164 2.79 -23.27 -13.50
C ARG A 164 2.12 -22.63 -12.29
N ILE A 165 2.62 -22.91 -11.10
CA ILE A 165 2.26 -22.17 -9.89
C ILE A 165 2.93 -20.78 -9.99
N ARG A 166 2.11 -19.74 -9.99
CA ARG A 166 2.59 -18.37 -10.15
C ARG A 166 2.82 -17.72 -8.79
N ILE A 167 4.03 -17.26 -8.61
CA ILE A 167 4.47 -16.59 -7.38
C ILE A 167 4.62 -15.13 -7.70
N GLY A 168 3.73 -14.28 -7.18
CA GLY A 168 3.66 -12.88 -7.56
C GLY A 168 4.12 -11.91 -6.49
N TRP A 169 4.71 -10.82 -6.96
CA TRP A 169 4.91 -9.62 -6.17
C TRP A 169 4.37 -8.41 -6.93
N LEU A 170 3.59 -7.57 -6.24
CA LEU A 170 3.05 -6.32 -6.76
C LEU A 170 3.46 -5.17 -5.85
N GLY A 171 4.06 -4.14 -6.40
CA GLY A 171 4.45 -2.97 -5.59
C GLY A 171 5.08 -1.86 -6.41
N GLY A 172 5.49 -0.79 -5.72
CA GLY A 172 6.14 0.38 -6.30
C GLY A 172 7.66 0.30 -6.30
N SER A 173 8.31 1.40 -6.69
CA SER A 173 9.76 1.51 -6.84
C SER A 173 10.56 1.63 -5.53
N SER A 174 9.91 1.66 -4.36
CA SER A 174 10.57 1.89 -3.06
C SER A 174 10.93 0.60 -2.28
N HIS A 175 10.84 -0.58 -2.93
CA HIS A 175 10.92 -1.87 -2.25
C HIS A 175 12.19 -2.70 -2.55
N ILE A 176 13.26 -2.08 -3.07
CA ILE A 176 14.47 -2.86 -3.43
C ILE A 176 15.03 -3.64 -2.22
N LYS A 177 15.06 -3.03 -1.04
CA LYS A 177 15.58 -3.66 0.17
C LYS A 177 14.68 -4.78 0.70
N ASP A 178 13.40 -4.71 0.43
CA ASP A 178 12.45 -5.76 0.75
C ASP A 178 12.63 -6.95 -0.20
N LEU A 179 12.81 -6.69 -1.50
CA LEU A 179 12.99 -7.73 -2.51
C LEU A 179 14.37 -8.40 -2.44
N GLU A 180 15.43 -7.70 -2.02
CA GLU A 180 16.76 -8.27 -1.81
C GLU A 180 16.76 -9.49 -0.86
N ILE A 181 15.78 -9.59 0.05
CA ILE A 181 15.58 -10.75 0.92
C ILE A 181 15.35 -12.04 0.12
N LEU A 182 14.75 -11.92 -1.07
CA LEU A 182 14.40 -13.03 -1.95
C LEU A 182 15.55 -13.43 -2.90
N LYS A 183 16.68 -12.71 -2.87
CA LYS A 183 17.82 -13.03 -3.73
C LYS A 183 18.30 -14.46 -3.52
N GLY A 184 18.48 -15.21 -4.62
CA GLY A 184 18.88 -16.62 -4.62
C GLY A 184 17.70 -17.60 -4.60
N LEU A 185 16.44 -17.13 -4.41
CA LEU A 185 15.26 -17.98 -4.42
C LEU A 185 15.11 -18.77 -5.72
N MET A 186 15.20 -18.09 -6.86
CA MET A 186 15.03 -18.72 -8.18
C MET A 186 16.15 -19.73 -8.48
N ASN A 187 17.39 -19.42 -8.08
CA ASN A 187 18.51 -20.36 -8.20
C ASN A 187 18.29 -21.61 -7.34
N LYS A 188 17.76 -21.47 -6.13
CA LYS A 188 17.46 -22.61 -5.25
C LYS A 188 16.35 -23.48 -5.84
N LEU A 189 15.28 -22.88 -6.39
CA LEU A 189 14.21 -23.60 -7.09
C LEU A 189 14.76 -24.37 -8.30
N LYS A 190 15.70 -23.77 -9.04
CA LYS A 190 16.36 -24.44 -10.17
C LYS A 190 17.21 -25.62 -9.71
N THR A 191 18.06 -25.42 -8.70
CA THR A 191 18.96 -26.47 -8.17
C THR A 191 18.18 -27.69 -7.68
N ASP A 192 17.00 -27.46 -7.11
CA ASP A 192 16.14 -28.56 -6.61
C ASP A 192 15.16 -29.10 -7.67
N GLY A 193 15.28 -28.69 -8.94
CA GLY A 193 14.46 -29.20 -10.04
C GLY A 193 12.99 -28.72 -10.01
N LEU A 194 12.71 -27.58 -9.32
CA LEU A 194 11.35 -27.05 -9.18
C LEU A 194 11.08 -25.86 -10.11
N ILE A 195 12.08 -25.37 -10.83
CA ILE A 195 11.97 -24.14 -11.64
C ILE A 195 10.90 -24.25 -12.74
N ASP A 196 10.71 -25.44 -13.30
CA ASP A 196 9.74 -25.67 -14.37
C ASP A 196 8.30 -25.79 -13.86
N LYS A 197 8.11 -25.90 -12.55
CA LYS A 197 6.79 -25.95 -11.90
C LYS A 197 6.26 -24.56 -11.53
N VAL A 198 7.10 -23.52 -11.58
CA VAL A 198 6.78 -22.20 -11.10
C VAL A 198 7.04 -21.12 -12.14
N GLN A 199 6.35 -19.99 -11.96
CA GLN A 199 6.67 -18.74 -12.63
C GLN A 199 6.67 -17.63 -11.60
N PHE A 200 7.75 -16.86 -11.52
CA PHE A 200 7.76 -15.62 -10.74
C PHE A 200 7.18 -14.47 -11.56
N VAL A 201 6.21 -13.73 -11.01
CA VAL A 201 5.52 -12.63 -11.68
C VAL A 201 5.83 -11.33 -10.94
N LEU A 202 6.61 -10.45 -11.58
CA LEU A 202 6.93 -9.13 -11.06
C LEU A 202 5.95 -8.10 -11.67
N CYS A 203 5.08 -7.54 -10.85
CA CYS A 203 4.08 -6.56 -11.29
C CYS A 203 4.39 -5.15 -10.85
N GLY A 204 4.04 -4.19 -11.70
CA GLY A 204 4.24 -2.76 -11.46
C GLY A 204 5.44 -2.18 -12.20
N PHE A 205 6.05 -2.94 -13.12
CA PHE A 205 7.22 -2.52 -13.90
C PHE A 205 6.96 -1.21 -14.64
N ASP A 206 7.81 -0.21 -14.42
CA ASP A 206 7.67 1.10 -15.03
C ASP A 206 9.04 1.70 -15.39
N LEU A 207 9.18 2.14 -16.64
CA LEU A 207 10.37 2.80 -17.16
C LEU A 207 10.14 4.25 -17.57
N ARG A 208 8.98 4.81 -17.26
CA ARG A 208 8.59 6.19 -17.62
C ARG A 208 9.18 7.25 -16.70
N GLY A 209 10.22 6.94 -15.96
CA GLY A 209 10.88 7.88 -15.08
C GLY A 209 11.82 8.83 -15.81
N THR A 210 12.07 9.99 -15.21
CA THR A 210 13.15 10.92 -15.59
C THR A 210 14.22 10.94 -14.51
N MET A 211 15.47 11.12 -14.93
CA MET A 211 16.61 11.35 -14.03
C MET A 211 17.04 12.79 -14.16
N THR A 212 17.17 13.48 -13.02
CA THR A 212 17.76 14.82 -12.96
C THR A 212 19.25 14.68 -12.75
N LEU A 213 20.03 15.15 -13.70
CA LEU A 213 21.49 15.28 -13.61
C LEU A 213 21.80 16.67 -13.09
N ILE A 214 22.61 16.76 -12.04
CA ILE A 214 23.09 18.02 -11.48
C ILE A 214 24.57 18.12 -11.80
N ASP A 215 24.96 19.15 -12.54
CA ASP A 215 26.37 19.45 -12.75
C ASP A 215 26.98 19.90 -11.42
N SER A 216 27.96 19.16 -10.93
CA SER A 216 28.58 19.41 -9.61
C SER A 216 29.36 20.72 -9.53
N LYS A 217 29.73 21.33 -10.68
CA LYS A 217 30.50 22.58 -10.74
C LYS A 217 29.61 23.81 -10.92
N THR A 218 28.57 23.67 -11.76
CA THR A 218 27.70 24.81 -12.13
C THR A 218 26.36 24.80 -11.40
N GLY A 219 25.95 23.65 -10.80
CA GLY A 219 24.62 23.47 -10.24
C GLY A 219 23.50 23.33 -11.28
N GLU A 220 23.85 23.35 -12.58
CA GLU A 220 22.88 23.23 -13.67
C GLU A 220 22.15 21.89 -13.60
N GLN A 221 20.82 21.92 -13.71
CA GLN A 221 19.98 20.72 -13.71
C GLN A 221 19.51 20.38 -15.12
N LYS A 222 19.75 19.14 -15.54
CA LYS A 222 19.25 18.62 -16.82
C LYS A 222 18.42 17.37 -16.56
N GLN A 223 17.23 17.29 -17.13
CA GLN A 223 16.40 16.10 -17.08
C GLN A 223 16.56 15.27 -18.34
N ARG A 224 16.63 13.96 -18.18
CA ARG A 224 16.58 12.99 -19.26
C ARG A 224 15.77 11.75 -18.86
N PRO A 225 15.24 10.98 -19.81
CA PRO A 225 14.67 9.67 -19.51
C PRO A 225 15.67 8.75 -18.79
N ILE A 226 15.18 7.97 -17.86
CA ILE A 226 15.97 6.92 -17.20
C ILE A 226 16.32 5.86 -18.26
N LYS A 227 17.62 5.53 -18.35
CA LYS A 227 18.01 4.36 -19.14
C LYS A 227 17.61 3.09 -18.38
N PRO A 228 17.32 2.00 -19.09
CA PRO A 228 16.84 0.75 -18.48
C PRO A 228 17.68 0.22 -17.34
N LYS A 229 18.99 0.08 -17.59
CA LYS A 229 19.94 -0.43 -16.59
C LYS A 229 20.08 0.48 -15.37
N GLU A 230 19.61 1.72 -15.45
CA GLU A 230 19.59 2.69 -14.36
C GLU A 230 18.27 2.60 -13.57
N SER A 231 17.26 1.95 -14.12
CA SER A 231 15.96 1.80 -13.49
C SER A 231 16.04 0.87 -12.27
N ILE A 232 15.32 1.24 -11.21
CA ILE A 232 15.13 0.38 -10.04
C ILE A 232 14.46 -0.95 -10.43
N TRP A 233 13.59 -0.91 -11.44
CA TRP A 233 12.89 -2.11 -11.94
C TRP A 233 13.85 -3.12 -12.56
N TYR A 234 14.90 -2.65 -13.24
CA TYR A 234 15.96 -3.53 -13.71
C TYR A 234 16.71 -4.18 -12.54
N GLN A 235 16.92 -3.45 -11.43
CA GLN A 235 17.51 -4.04 -10.22
C GLN A 235 16.59 -5.10 -9.59
N TYR A 236 15.28 -4.89 -9.61
CA TYR A 236 14.32 -5.90 -9.16
C TYR A 236 14.38 -7.15 -10.02
N GLU A 237 14.40 -7.01 -11.35
CA GLU A 237 14.51 -8.16 -12.26
C GLU A 237 15.78 -8.97 -12.01
N LYS A 238 16.90 -8.31 -11.76
CA LYS A 238 18.18 -8.98 -11.46
C LYS A 238 18.08 -9.88 -10.23
N ILE A 239 17.29 -9.54 -9.22
CA ILE A 239 17.10 -10.39 -8.04
C ILE A 239 16.54 -11.76 -8.45
N PHE A 240 15.69 -11.81 -9.49
CA PHE A 240 15.00 -13.02 -9.93
C PHE A 240 15.59 -13.65 -11.19
N THR A 241 16.57 -13.02 -11.86
CA THR A 241 17.09 -13.49 -13.14
C THR A 241 18.61 -13.68 -13.20
N ASP A 242 19.40 -13.02 -12.35
CA ASP A 242 20.86 -13.09 -12.39
C ASP A 242 21.41 -14.48 -12.00
N ASP A 243 20.78 -15.15 -11.04
CA ASP A 243 21.28 -16.38 -10.43
C ASP A 243 20.80 -17.66 -11.16
N TYR A 244 20.02 -17.55 -12.23
CA TYR A 244 19.57 -18.66 -13.04
C TYR A 244 19.53 -18.29 -14.53
N ARG A 245 19.56 -19.30 -15.40
CA ARG A 245 19.40 -19.07 -16.83
C ARG A 245 17.94 -19.10 -17.20
N LEU A 246 17.49 -18.09 -17.93
CA LEU A 246 16.19 -18.08 -18.58
C LEU A 246 16.12 -19.18 -19.65
N VAL A 247 14.89 -19.60 -19.98
CA VAL A 247 14.67 -20.72 -20.91
C VAL A 247 15.18 -20.37 -22.30
N SER A 248 14.97 -19.14 -22.80
CA SER A 248 15.35 -18.72 -24.14
C SER A 248 16.20 -17.45 -24.17
N GLU A 249 17.12 -17.40 -25.14
CA GLU A 249 17.92 -16.17 -25.40
C GLU A 249 17.03 -15.05 -25.95
N GLU A 250 15.99 -15.39 -26.71
CA GLU A 250 15.01 -14.43 -27.21
C GLU A 250 14.31 -13.70 -26.07
N TYR A 251 13.87 -14.44 -25.05
CA TYR A 251 13.23 -13.83 -23.87
C TYR A 251 14.21 -12.96 -23.05
N LYS A 252 15.49 -13.36 -22.93
CA LYS A 252 16.52 -12.50 -22.32
C LYS A 252 16.69 -11.18 -23.05
N ASN A 253 16.73 -11.23 -24.39
CA ASN A 253 16.81 -10.04 -25.22
C ASN A 253 15.55 -9.17 -25.08
N PHE A 254 14.37 -9.78 -24.97
CA PHE A 254 13.13 -9.08 -24.66
C PHE A 254 13.21 -8.34 -23.31
N LEU A 255 13.70 -8.97 -22.25
CA LEU A 255 13.86 -8.31 -20.94
C LEU A 255 14.83 -7.11 -20.97
N LEU A 256 15.83 -7.14 -21.87
CA LEU A 256 16.76 -6.04 -22.06
C LEU A 256 16.20 -4.94 -23.00
N SER A 257 15.10 -5.21 -23.68
CA SER A 257 14.40 -4.24 -24.51
C SER A 257 13.44 -3.37 -23.69
N PHE A 258 12.99 -2.25 -24.28
CA PHE A 258 11.93 -1.40 -23.70
C PHE A 258 10.60 -1.60 -24.39
N ASP A 259 10.46 -2.68 -25.14
CA ASP A 259 9.18 -3.02 -25.70
C ASP A 259 8.23 -3.40 -24.57
N ASN A 260 7.09 -2.72 -24.48
CA ASN A 260 6.03 -3.01 -23.52
C ASN A 260 4.98 -3.98 -24.11
N LYS A 261 5.26 -4.58 -25.27
CA LYS A 261 4.46 -5.67 -25.79
C LYS A 261 4.61 -6.90 -24.90
N GLU A 262 3.54 -7.66 -24.77
CA GLU A 262 3.64 -8.96 -24.14
C GLU A 262 4.42 -9.92 -25.05
N TYR A 263 5.31 -10.69 -24.42
CA TYR A 263 6.03 -11.74 -25.13
C TYR A 263 5.15 -12.99 -25.22
N GLU A 264 4.86 -13.46 -26.42
CA GLU A 264 3.89 -14.54 -26.67
C GLU A 264 4.23 -15.84 -25.93
N ASN A 265 5.53 -16.14 -25.78
CA ASN A 265 6.01 -17.36 -25.11
C ASN A 265 6.30 -17.18 -23.61
N PHE A 266 5.92 -16.04 -22.99
CA PHE A 266 6.22 -15.79 -21.58
C PHE A 266 5.71 -16.88 -20.63
N LYS A 267 4.66 -17.61 -20.99
CA LYS A 267 4.08 -18.72 -20.21
C LYS A 267 5.07 -19.85 -19.94
N ASN A 268 6.06 -20.02 -20.82
CA ASN A 268 7.08 -21.06 -20.72
C ASN A 268 8.32 -20.59 -19.93
N GLU A 269 8.42 -19.31 -19.59
CA GLU A 269 9.54 -18.75 -18.85
C GLU A 269 9.28 -18.81 -17.34
N PRO A 270 10.29 -19.08 -16.52
CA PRO A 270 10.14 -19.09 -15.07
C PRO A 270 10.02 -17.68 -14.45
N TYR A 271 10.20 -16.62 -15.24
CA TYR A 271 10.02 -15.23 -14.86
C TYR A 271 9.12 -14.50 -15.85
N ARG A 272 8.21 -13.66 -15.32
CA ARG A 272 7.31 -12.81 -16.10
C ARG A 272 7.33 -11.38 -15.56
N ARG A 273 7.55 -10.40 -16.45
CA ARG A 273 7.40 -8.96 -16.19
C ARG A 273 5.98 -8.54 -16.53
N VAL A 274 5.36 -7.75 -15.64
CA VAL A 274 4.04 -7.15 -15.88
C VAL A 274 4.14 -5.65 -15.64
N TRP A 275 3.75 -4.89 -16.65
CA TRP A 275 3.77 -3.43 -16.61
C TRP A 275 2.81 -2.87 -15.56
N THR A 276 3.14 -1.66 -15.09
CA THR A 276 2.29 -0.90 -14.20
C THR A 276 0.95 -0.58 -14.84
N LYS A 277 -0.08 -0.57 -14.02
CA LYS A 277 -1.44 -0.22 -14.41
C LYS A 277 -1.91 1.00 -13.63
N PRO A 278 -2.91 1.75 -14.13
CA PRO A 278 -3.59 2.80 -13.38
C PRO A 278 -4.12 2.27 -12.05
N ILE A 279 -4.21 3.14 -11.05
CA ILE A 279 -4.67 2.78 -9.69
C ILE A 279 -6.06 2.12 -9.68
N THR A 280 -6.91 2.44 -10.64
CA THR A 280 -8.26 1.88 -10.80
C THR A 280 -8.29 0.47 -11.40
N SER A 281 -7.14 -0.08 -11.77
CA SER A 281 -7.03 -1.40 -12.40
C SER A 281 -5.80 -2.20 -11.97
N TYR A 282 -4.91 -1.62 -11.15
CA TYR A 282 -3.64 -2.28 -10.81
C TYR A 282 -3.84 -3.59 -10.04
N ALA A 283 -4.90 -3.68 -9.21
CA ALA A 283 -5.17 -4.85 -8.41
C ALA A 283 -5.60 -6.07 -9.27
N THR A 284 -5.99 -5.87 -10.55
CA THR A 284 -6.19 -6.98 -11.48
C THR A 284 -4.93 -7.84 -11.66
N ASN A 285 -3.75 -7.32 -11.32
CA ASN A 285 -2.50 -8.07 -11.34
C ASN A 285 -2.50 -9.27 -10.39
N TYR A 286 -3.30 -9.25 -9.31
CA TYR A 286 -3.47 -10.40 -8.42
C TYR A 286 -4.09 -11.62 -9.14
N ASN A 287 -4.81 -11.42 -10.25
CA ASN A 287 -5.31 -12.51 -11.08
C ASN A 287 -4.19 -13.31 -11.79
N LEU A 288 -2.97 -12.77 -11.81
CA LEU A 288 -1.79 -13.39 -12.40
C LEU A 288 -0.96 -14.21 -11.38
N PHE A 289 -1.39 -14.27 -10.11
CA PHE A 289 -0.70 -15.02 -9.07
C PHE A 289 -1.58 -16.16 -8.52
N ASP A 290 -0.92 -17.14 -7.95
CA ASP A 290 -1.51 -18.15 -7.07
C ASP A 290 -1.04 -17.92 -5.64
N ILE A 291 0.24 -17.51 -5.50
CA ILE A 291 0.89 -17.16 -4.23
C ILE A 291 1.32 -15.70 -4.30
N SER A 292 0.95 -14.91 -3.31
CA SER A 292 1.39 -13.52 -3.13
C SER A 292 2.56 -13.46 -2.15
N LEU A 293 3.60 -12.68 -2.47
CA LEU A 293 4.73 -12.45 -1.58
C LEU A 293 4.69 -11.03 -1.00
N ALA A 294 4.89 -10.93 0.31
CA ALA A 294 5.01 -9.66 1.02
C ALA A 294 6.31 -9.62 1.85
N PRO A 295 7.50 -9.57 1.20
CA PRO A 295 8.75 -9.35 1.89
C PRO A 295 8.78 -7.93 2.46
N LEU A 296 9.33 -7.79 3.68
CA LEU A 296 9.43 -6.51 4.35
C LEU A 296 10.70 -6.47 5.21
N LYS A 297 11.66 -5.63 4.83
CA LYS A 297 12.87 -5.41 5.63
C LYS A 297 12.51 -4.72 6.94
N GLU A 298 13.04 -5.20 8.03
CA GLU A 298 12.84 -4.58 9.33
C GLU A 298 13.45 -3.18 9.40
N SER A 299 12.62 -2.20 9.66
CA SER A 299 12.98 -0.80 9.88
C SER A 299 11.84 -0.07 10.59
N THR A 300 12.12 1.08 11.20
CA THR A 300 11.08 1.92 11.82
C THR A 300 10.02 2.33 10.81
N PHE A 301 10.43 2.68 9.59
CA PHE A 301 9.53 3.05 8.50
C PHE A 301 8.60 1.89 8.12
N ASN A 302 9.14 0.72 7.87
CA ASN A 302 8.38 -0.46 7.47
C ASN A 302 7.49 -1.02 8.59
N LYS A 303 7.88 -0.85 9.85
CA LYS A 303 7.11 -1.32 11.02
C LYS A 303 5.70 -0.75 11.07
N VAL A 304 5.52 0.46 10.59
CA VAL A 304 4.25 1.19 10.68
C VAL A 304 3.49 1.29 9.36
N LYS A 305 3.93 0.62 8.32
CA LYS A 305 3.20 0.54 7.05
C LYS A 305 1.79 -0.04 7.25
N SER A 306 0.93 0.15 6.27
CA SER A 306 -0.37 -0.49 6.26
C SER A 306 -0.27 -1.97 5.84
N GLN A 307 -1.25 -2.78 6.25
CA GLN A 307 -1.39 -4.18 5.84
C GLN A 307 -2.10 -4.34 4.48
N LEU A 308 -1.99 -3.36 3.58
CA LEU A 308 -2.71 -3.37 2.31
C LEU A 308 -2.44 -4.62 1.47
N LYS A 309 -1.21 -5.14 1.46
CA LYS A 309 -0.88 -6.40 0.77
C LYS A 309 -1.63 -7.61 1.33
N VAL A 310 -1.88 -7.64 2.63
CA VAL A 310 -2.68 -8.69 3.29
C VAL A 310 -4.14 -8.57 2.84
N ILE A 311 -4.67 -7.35 2.87
CA ILE A 311 -6.05 -7.05 2.49
C ILE A 311 -6.29 -7.42 1.02
N GLU A 312 -5.45 -6.91 0.11
CA GLU A 312 -5.58 -7.16 -1.33
C GLU A 312 -5.42 -8.65 -1.69
N SER A 313 -4.42 -9.32 -1.11
CA SER A 313 -4.22 -10.76 -1.30
C SER A 313 -5.44 -11.56 -0.84
N GLY A 314 -6.03 -11.17 0.30
CA GLY A 314 -7.24 -11.80 0.83
C GLY A 314 -8.45 -11.61 -0.08
N PHE A 315 -8.75 -10.38 -0.52
CA PHE A 315 -9.87 -10.14 -1.44
C PHE A 315 -9.73 -10.88 -2.77
N HIS A 316 -8.50 -11.11 -3.22
CA HIS A 316 -8.22 -11.94 -4.40
C HIS A 316 -8.05 -13.45 -4.09
N LYS A 317 -8.26 -13.88 -2.84
CA LYS A 317 -8.13 -15.27 -2.40
C LYS A 317 -6.77 -15.88 -2.73
N LYS A 318 -5.67 -15.13 -2.52
CA LYS A 318 -4.33 -15.62 -2.79
C LYS A 318 -3.68 -16.15 -1.51
N ALA A 319 -2.99 -17.28 -1.61
CA ALA A 319 -2.10 -17.71 -0.54
C ALA A 319 -1.05 -16.63 -0.32
N LEU A 320 -0.85 -16.20 0.92
CA LEU A 320 0.09 -15.13 1.24
C LEU A 320 1.27 -15.68 2.04
N ILE A 321 2.48 -15.39 1.56
CA ILE A 321 3.71 -15.55 2.34
C ILE A 321 4.21 -14.15 2.68
N ALA A 322 4.31 -13.83 3.97
CA ALA A 322 4.62 -12.49 4.44
C ALA A 322 5.71 -12.50 5.51
N GLN A 323 6.43 -11.39 5.61
CA GLN A 323 7.36 -11.18 6.71
C GLN A 323 6.60 -11.09 8.04
N ASP A 324 7.04 -11.82 9.07
CA ASP A 324 6.53 -11.72 10.45
C ASP A 324 7.02 -10.44 11.09
N PHE A 325 6.53 -9.30 10.60
CA PHE A 325 6.96 -7.98 11.04
C PHE A 325 5.90 -6.91 10.79
N GLY A 326 5.74 -6.03 11.78
CA GLY A 326 4.94 -4.81 11.66
C GLY A 326 3.47 -5.08 11.34
N PRO A 327 2.93 -4.51 10.24
CA PRO A 327 1.50 -4.58 9.94
C PRO A 327 1.02 -5.98 9.57
N TYR A 328 1.89 -6.86 9.11
CA TYR A 328 1.50 -8.19 8.64
C TYR A 328 1.17 -9.15 9.80
N GLN A 329 1.61 -8.81 11.03
CA GLN A 329 1.27 -9.55 12.24
C GLN A 329 -0.18 -9.32 12.73
N ILE A 330 -0.89 -8.31 12.18
CA ILE A 330 -2.21 -7.91 12.69
C ILE A 330 -3.28 -8.96 12.35
N ASP A 331 -3.25 -9.51 11.14
CA ASP A 331 -4.34 -10.32 10.59
C ASP A 331 -3.90 -11.72 10.19
N ILE A 332 -2.60 -12.00 10.13
CA ILE A 332 -2.11 -13.31 9.70
C ILE A 332 -1.98 -14.23 10.91
N ASN A 333 -2.75 -15.32 10.84
CA ASN A 333 -2.60 -16.49 11.69
C ASN A 333 -1.73 -17.50 10.93
N ASP A 334 -0.52 -17.75 11.43
CA ASP A 334 0.45 -18.59 10.72
C ASP A 334 -0.06 -20.02 10.59
N ALA A 335 -0.05 -20.54 9.36
CA ALA A 335 -0.48 -21.89 9.08
C ALA A 335 0.55 -22.96 9.49
N TYR A 336 1.77 -22.57 9.82
CA TYR A 336 2.80 -23.49 10.30
C TYR A 336 3.51 -22.91 11.53
N GLU A 337 2.98 -23.23 12.71
CA GLU A 337 3.63 -22.90 13.97
C GLU A 337 4.99 -23.59 14.13
N LYS A 338 5.79 -23.16 15.10
CA LYS A 338 7.06 -23.78 15.46
C LYS A 338 6.83 -25.29 15.74
N GLY A 339 7.35 -26.14 14.85
CA GLY A 339 7.19 -27.61 14.94
C GLY A 339 6.65 -28.26 13.67
N GLY A 340 6.20 -27.47 12.68
CA GLY A 340 5.87 -27.95 11.34
C GLY A 340 4.50 -28.58 11.17
N THR A 341 3.61 -28.57 12.18
CA THR A 341 2.24 -29.04 12.06
C THR A 341 1.39 -27.98 11.35
N PHE A 342 0.59 -28.43 10.39
CA PHE A 342 -0.33 -27.55 9.67
C PHE A 342 -1.51 -27.16 10.57
N ASN A 343 -1.75 -25.86 10.68
CA ASN A 343 -2.90 -25.29 11.36
C ASN A 343 -4.03 -25.06 10.35
N GLU A 344 -5.12 -25.81 10.47
CA GLU A 344 -6.28 -25.73 9.57
C GLU A 344 -6.95 -24.35 9.51
N SER A 345 -6.87 -23.56 10.60
CA SER A 345 -7.38 -22.19 10.67
C SER A 345 -6.35 -21.14 10.24
N GLY A 346 -5.14 -21.54 9.87
CA GLY A 346 -4.11 -20.64 9.36
C GLY A 346 -4.54 -19.99 8.06
N ASN A 347 -4.22 -18.70 7.89
CA ASN A 347 -4.63 -17.90 6.75
C ASN A 347 -3.46 -17.29 5.96
N GLY A 348 -2.25 -17.65 6.32
CA GLY A 348 -1.02 -17.21 5.65
C GLY A 348 0.21 -17.93 6.21
N LEU A 349 1.36 -17.63 5.65
CA LEU A 349 2.65 -18.20 6.04
C LEU A 349 3.59 -17.06 6.47
N LEU A 350 4.06 -17.10 7.72
CA LEU A 350 4.90 -16.06 8.28
C LEU A 350 6.38 -16.42 8.23
N ILE A 351 7.19 -15.46 7.82
CA ILE A 351 8.66 -15.57 7.76
C ILE A 351 9.26 -14.84 8.95
N SER A 352 9.81 -15.58 9.90
CA SER A 352 10.36 -15.06 11.16
C SER A 352 11.71 -14.34 11.03
N THR A 353 12.32 -14.29 9.85
CA THR A 353 13.61 -13.61 9.62
C THR A 353 13.67 -12.91 8.26
N ALA A 354 14.11 -11.66 8.27
CA ALA A 354 14.32 -10.85 7.07
C ALA A 354 15.74 -10.97 6.47
N LYS A 355 16.48 -12.05 6.79
CA LYS A 355 17.91 -12.14 6.43
C LYS A 355 18.17 -12.73 5.05
N ASN A 356 17.37 -13.70 4.60
CA ASN A 356 17.57 -14.39 3.34
C ASN A 356 16.35 -15.18 2.89
N HIS A 357 16.43 -15.76 1.68
CA HIS A 357 15.34 -16.48 1.02
C HIS A 357 15.02 -17.88 1.57
N LYS A 358 15.76 -18.44 2.53
CA LYS A 358 15.65 -19.87 2.89
C LYS A 358 14.26 -20.28 3.39
N LEU A 359 13.66 -19.50 4.28
CA LEU A 359 12.31 -19.78 4.78
C LEU A 359 11.26 -19.52 3.68
N TRP A 360 11.43 -18.48 2.86
CA TRP A 360 10.60 -18.24 1.69
C TRP A 360 10.58 -19.44 0.76
N TYR A 361 11.77 -19.95 0.42
CA TYR A 361 11.91 -21.15 -0.37
C TYR A 361 11.22 -22.36 0.28
N SER A 362 11.39 -22.57 1.58
CA SER A 362 10.79 -23.69 2.30
C SER A 362 9.25 -23.67 2.20
N HIS A 363 8.63 -22.51 2.40
CA HIS A 363 7.17 -22.37 2.26
C HIS A 363 6.70 -22.52 0.81
N ILE A 364 7.42 -21.93 -0.15
CA ILE A 364 7.09 -22.06 -1.58
C ILE A 364 7.19 -23.54 -1.99
N LYS A 365 8.25 -24.25 -1.62
CA LYS A 365 8.40 -25.67 -1.88
C LYS A 365 7.22 -26.48 -1.32
N ARG A 366 6.84 -26.21 -0.08
CA ARG A 366 5.69 -26.85 0.57
C ARG A 366 4.39 -26.64 -0.21
N LEU A 367 4.15 -25.44 -0.72
CA LEU A 367 2.96 -25.13 -1.53
C LEU A 367 3.03 -25.78 -2.93
N ILE A 368 4.22 -25.95 -3.50
CA ILE A 368 4.41 -26.71 -4.76
C ILE A 368 4.11 -28.21 -4.56
N GLU A 369 4.50 -28.75 -3.42
CA GLU A 369 4.29 -30.16 -3.06
C GLU A 369 2.83 -30.43 -2.61
N ASN A 370 2.11 -29.42 -2.13
CA ASN A 370 0.73 -29.52 -1.64
C ASN A 370 -0.12 -28.36 -2.19
N PRO A 371 -0.44 -28.36 -3.48
CA PRO A 371 -1.09 -27.21 -4.14
C PRO A 371 -2.50 -26.92 -3.62
N GLU A 372 -3.18 -27.87 -3.01
CA GLU A 372 -4.47 -27.68 -2.35
C GLU A 372 -4.41 -26.66 -1.20
N LEU A 373 -3.26 -26.54 -0.56
CA LEU A 373 -3.05 -25.54 0.50
C LEU A 373 -3.09 -24.10 -0.01
N ILE A 374 -2.76 -23.88 -1.29
CA ILE A 374 -2.82 -22.55 -1.91
C ILE A 374 -4.26 -22.04 -1.88
N THR A 375 -5.21 -22.85 -2.32
CA THR A 375 -6.63 -22.51 -2.30
C THR A 375 -7.13 -22.32 -0.88
N LYS A 376 -6.79 -23.24 0.02
CA LYS A 376 -7.22 -23.20 1.42
C LYS A 376 -6.75 -21.93 2.14
N LEU A 377 -5.47 -21.60 2.04
CA LEU A 377 -4.91 -20.40 2.64
C LEU A 377 -5.55 -19.12 2.07
N GLY A 378 -5.77 -19.08 0.76
CA GLY A 378 -6.43 -17.95 0.11
C GLY A 378 -7.87 -17.76 0.60
N GLU A 379 -8.65 -18.82 0.74
CA GLU A 379 -10.02 -18.74 1.29
C GLU A 379 -10.03 -18.33 2.77
N ASN A 380 -9.13 -18.88 3.58
CA ASN A 380 -9.01 -18.49 4.99
C ASN A 380 -8.64 -17.01 5.13
N LEU A 381 -7.73 -16.51 4.27
CA LEU A 381 -7.35 -15.10 4.27
C LEU A 381 -8.51 -14.20 3.83
N TYR A 382 -9.26 -14.60 2.79
CA TYR A 382 -10.48 -13.90 2.38
C TYR A 382 -11.48 -13.80 3.53
N ASN A 383 -11.74 -14.88 4.24
CA ASN A 383 -12.65 -14.89 5.38
C ASN A 383 -12.19 -13.98 6.53
N THR A 384 -10.87 -13.77 6.65
CA THR A 384 -10.31 -12.86 7.65
C THR A 384 -10.50 -11.38 7.28
N VAL A 385 -10.33 -11.03 6.01
CA VAL A 385 -10.35 -9.63 5.56
C VAL A 385 -11.73 -9.14 5.13
N ASN A 386 -12.56 -10.04 4.61
CA ASN A 386 -13.93 -9.74 4.19
C ASN A 386 -14.80 -9.38 5.41
N GLY A 387 -15.63 -8.35 5.29
CA GLY A 387 -16.41 -7.82 6.40
C GLY A 387 -15.63 -6.93 7.39
N LYS A 388 -14.30 -7.06 7.44
CA LYS A 388 -13.43 -6.21 8.27
C LYS A 388 -12.87 -5.01 7.51
N TYR A 389 -12.43 -5.24 6.29
CA TYR A 389 -11.76 -4.24 5.43
C TYR A 389 -12.55 -3.95 4.16
N ASP A 390 -13.79 -4.39 4.06
CA ASP A 390 -14.67 -3.93 2.98
C ASP A 390 -15.01 -2.45 3.17
N MET A 391 -15.23 -1.76 2.06
CA MET A 391 -15.44 -0.31 2.03
C MET A 391 -16.63 0.12 2.90
N LYS A 392 -17.71 -0.65 2.92
CA LYS A 392 -18.92 -0.32 3.68
C LYS A 392 -18.66 -0.36 5.19
N SER A 393 -17.96 -1.40 5.67
CA SER A 393 -17.60 -1.55 7.09
C SER A 393 -16.67 -0.44 7.56
N VAL A 394 -15.66 -0.08 6.74
CA VAL A 394 -14.72 1.00 7.09
C VAL A 394 -15.37 2.38 6.97
N CYS A 395 -16.27 2.60 6.00
CA CYS A 395 -17.07 3.82 5.92
C CYS A 395 -18.01 3.97 7.12
N SER A 396 -18.56 2.88 7.67
CA SER A 396 -19.33 2.94 8.92
C SER A 396 -18.49 3.43 10.09
N GLN A 397 -17.25 2.91 10.26
CA GLN A 397 -16.31 3.38 11.29
C GLN A 397 -15.97 4.86 11.09
N ARG A 398 -15.73 5.29 9.85
CA ARG A 398 -15.45 6.69 9.50
C ARG A 398 -16.63 7.59 9.81
N ARG A 399 -17.86 7.16 9.42
CA ARG A 399 -19.11 7.85 9.74
C ARG A 399 -19.23 8.14 11.23
N ASP A 400 -19.08 7.11 12.05
CA ASP A 400 -19.27 7.21 13.50
C ASP A 400 -18.21 8.13 14.13
N LEU A 401 -16.95 8.02 13.70
CA LEU A 401 -15.88 8.91 14.12
C LEU A 401 -16.17 10.38 13.74
N TYR A 402 -16.55 10.63 12.50
CA TYR A 402 -16.79 12.00 12.01
C TYR A 402 -17.98 12.66 12.72
N LYS A 403 -19.07 11.93 12.89
CA LYS A 403 -20.24 12.40 13.65
C LYS A 403 -19.86 12.73 15.08
N LYS A 404 -19.09 11.86 15.75
CA LYS A 404 -18.59 12.09 17.10
C LYS A 404 -17.75 13.38 17.19
N LEU A 405 -16.75 13.53 16.34
CA LEU A 405 -15.82 14.68 16.38
C LEU A 405 -16.52 16.00 16.04
N VAL A 406 -17.43 16.01 15.05
CA VAL A 406 -18.23 17.21 14.71
C VAL A 406 -19.17 17.58 15.85
N LYS A 407 -19.82 16.61 16.50
CA LYS A 407 -20.65 16.82 17.67
C LYS A 407 -19.88 17.45 18.82
N GLU A 408 -18.74 16.84 19.17
CA GLU A 408 -17.86 17.36 20.24
C GLU A 408 -17.41 18.79 19.96
N LYS A 409 -17.11 19.11 18.68
CA LYS A 409 -16.65 20.44 18.27
C LYS A 409 -17.77 21.50 18.34
N LYS A 410 -18.99 21.14 17.95
CA LYS A 410 -20.14 22.07 17.88
C LYS A 410 -20.95 22.13 19.18
N GLY A 411 -20.71 21.24 20.14
CA GLY A 411 -21.51 21.15 21.38
C GLY A 411 -22.98 20.75 21.14
N VAL A 412 -23.29 20.10 20.00
CA VAL A 412 -24.66 19.73 19.61
C VAL A 412 -24.92 18.24 19.89
N GLU A 413 -26.04 17.91 20.54
CA GLU A 413 -26.52 16.53 20.63
C GLU A 413 -27.17 16.09 19.32
N PHE A 414 -26.54 15.14 18.62
CA PHE A 414 -27.20 14.42 17.51
C PHE A 414 -27.81 13.14 18.11
N ASP A 415 -29.12 12.99 18.09
CA ASP A 415 -29.78 11.77 18.54
C ASP A 415 -29.29 10.55 17.74
N LEU A 416 -28.82 9.56 18.46
CA LEU A 416 -28.56 8.24 17.88
C LEU A 416 -29.91 7.63 17.52
N VAL A 417 -30.25 7.62 16.24
CA VAL A 417 -31.35 6.80 15.73
C VAL A 417 -30.91 5.34 15.93
N LYS A 418 -31.62 4.65 16.83
CA LYS A 418 -31.46 3.23 17.13
C LYS A 418 -31.79 2.33 15.94
#